data_9dc2df97c0cb370cb8cc578f49184821
#
_entry.id   9dc2df97c0cb370cb8cc578f49184821
#
_cell.length_a   1.000
_cell.length_b   1.000
_cell.length_c   1.000
_cell.angle_alpha   90.00
_cell.angle_beta   90.00
_cell.angle_gamma   90.00
#
_symmetry.space_group_name_H-M   'P 1'
#
loop_
_entity.id
_entity.type
_entity.pdbx_description
1 polymer ?
#
loop_
_entity_poly.entity_id
_entity_poly.type
_entity_poly.pdbx_seq_one_letter_code
_entity_poly.pdbx_strand_id
1 'polypeptide(L)'
;VTDADLILGFLDPNYFLGGTMPLDKASAEKATGEKVANPLETTLIEAAFGIHDLINETMAAAAKTHIAEKGGNPKIVTISAFGGAGPVHAYGLAKKIGASRILVPPLAGVGSALGFFTAPVAFDLTRSHRVALDNADFNEIERLFQELEGEGESILQQSGKDEEVIFERTLMMRFVGQGAETDLPIESLPF
;
A
#
# COMPACT_ATOMS: atom_id res chain seq x y z
N VAL A 1 -16.15 8.54 -4.76
CA VAL A 1 -15.31 7.92 -5.82
C VAL A 1 -16.11 6.86 -6.55
N THR A 2 -16.62 5.83 -5.88
CA THR A 2 -17.41 4.75 -6.53
C THR A 2 -18.57 5.28 -7.35
N ASP A 3 -19.33 6.27 -6.84
CA ASP A 3 -20.42 6.91 -7.61
C ASP A 3 -19.91 7.58 -8.89
N ALA A 4 -18.76 8.26 -8.80
CA ALA A 4 -18.13 8.87 -9.97
C ALA A 4 -17.71 7.80 -11.01
N ASP A 5 -17.08 6.71 -10.56
CA ASP A 5 -16.66 5.62 -11.43
C ASP A 5 -17.85 4.90 -12.09
N LEU A 6 -18.97 4.82 -11.37
CA LEU A 6 -20.23 4.29 -11.89
C LEU A 6 -20.85 5.21 -12.96
N ILE A 7 -20.86 6.52 -12.72
CA ILE A 7 -21.34 7.55 -13.66
C ILE A 7 -20.50 7.54 -14.94
N LEU A 8 -19.17 7.45 -14.80
CA LEU A 8 -18.21 7.39 -15.90
C LEU A 8 -18.23 6.06 -16.67
N GLY A 9 -18.92 5.04 -16.17
CA GLY A 9 -19.00 3.73 -16.81
C GLY A 9 -17.76 2.85 -16.58
N PHE A 10 -16.90 3.17 -15.63
CA PHE A 10 -15.80 2.31 -15.24
C PHE A 10 -16.23 1.09 -14.42
N LEU A 11 -17.42 1.16 -13.82
CA LEU A 11 -18.05 0.06 -13.10
C LEU A 11 -19.39 -0.28 -13.78
N ASP A 12 -19.60 -1.58 -14.02
CA ASP A 12 -20.91 -2.07 -14.49
C ASP A 12 -21.85 -2.20 -13.29
N PRO A 13 -22.99 -1.46 -13.28
CA PRO A 13 -23.95 -1.49 -12.18
C PRO A 13 -24.58 -2.87 -11.95
N ASN A 14 -24.59 -3.73 -12.97
CA ASN A 14 -25.22 -5.04 -12.90
C ASN A 14 -24.22 -6.19 -12.62
N TYR A 15 -22.93 -5.90 -12.61
CA TYR A 15 -21.90 -6.94 -12.44
C TYR A 15 -21.05 -6.78 -11.17
N PHE A 16 -21.41 -5.87 -10.29
CA PHE A 16 -20.68 -5.71 -9.03
C PHE A 16 -20.80 -7.00 -8.17
N LEU A 17 -19.68 -7.45 -7.58
CA LEU A 17 -19.56 -8.74 -6.89
C LEU A 17 -20.06 -9.94 -7.72
N GLY A 18 -19.71 -9.98 -9.00
CA GLY A 18 -20.15 -11.04 -9.91
C GLY A 18 -21.65 -11.02 -10.20
N GLY A 19 -22.29 -9.84 -10.10
CA GLY A 19 -23.72 -9.66 -10.35
C GLY A 19 -24.61 -9.96 -9.14
N THR A 20 -24.03 -10.25 -7.96
CA THR A 20 -24.84 -10.54 -6.76
C THR A 20 -25.35 -9.28 -6.06
N MET A 21 -24.77 -8.13 -6.36
CA MET A 21 -25.14 -6.84 -5.78
C MET A 21 -25.26 -5.76 -6.86
N PRO A 22 -26.48 -5.40 -7.29
CA PRO A 22 -26.67 -4.31 -8.23
C PRO A 22 -26.36 -2.95 -7.58
N LEU A 23 -25.72 -2.05 -8.33
CA LEU A 23 -25.44 -0.69 -7.91
C LEU A 23 -26.53 0.26 -8.44
N ASP A 24 -26.98 1.20 -7.60
CA ASP A 24 -27.99 2.19 -7.96
C ASP A 24 -27.35 3.40 -8.64
N LYS A 25 -27.23 3.33 -9.97
CA LYS A 25 -26.69 4.42 -10.78
C LYS A 25 -27.51 5.70 -10.68
N ALA A 26 -28.83 5.60 -10.60
CA ALA A 26 -29.72 6.78 -10.53
C ALA A 26 -29.50 7.57 -9.23
N SER A 27 -29.35 6.88 -8.10
CA SER A 27 -28.98 7.51 -6.83
C SER A 27 -27.59 8.14 -6.86
N ALA A 28 -26.61 7.51 -7.50
CA ALA A 28 -25.26 8.07 -7.68
C ALA A 28 -25.29 9.35 -8.54
N GLU A 29 -26.01 9.34 -9.65
CA GLU A 29 -26.20 10.50 -10.53
C GLU A 29 -26.88 11.66 -9.80
N LYS A 30 -27.95 11.39 -9.06
CA LYS A 30 -28.68 12.39 -8.27
C LYS A 30 -27.76 13.00 -7.20
N ALA A 31 -27.08 12.19 -6.41
CA ALA A 31 -26.21 12.67 -5.31
C ALA A 31 -25.05 13.50 -5.85
N THR A 32 -24.39 13.05 -6.91
CA THR A 32 -23.29 13.79 -7.53
C THR A 32 -23.78 15.08 -8.19
N GLY A 33 -24.93 15.04 -8.84
CA GLY A 33 -25.56 16.21 -9.43
C GLY A 33 -25.89 17.29 -8.39
N GLU A 34 -26.61 16.93 -7.34
CA GLU A 34 -27.04 17.86 -6.31
C GLU A 34 -25.88 18.42 -5.45
N LYS A 35 -24.91 17.58 -5.11
CA LYS A 35 -23.86 17.93 -4.14
C LYS A 35 -22.58 18.47 -4.77
N VAL A 36 -22.33 18.19 -6.04
CA VAL A 36 -21.08 18.56 -6.71
C VAL A 36 -21.32 19.33 -7.99
N ALA A 37 -22.05 18.77 -8.96
CA ALA A 37 -22.20 19.39 -10.27
C ALA A 37 -22.93 20.74 -10.20
N ASN A 38 -24.10 20.79 -9.55
CA ASN A 38 -24.88 22.01 -9.42
C ASN A 38 -24.15 23.13 -8.65
N PRO A 39 -23.55 22.87 -7.46
CA PRO A 39 -22.80 23.89 -6.74
C PRO A 39 -21.58 24.44 -7.50
N LEU A 40 -20.97 23.63 -8.37
CA LEU A 40 -19.81 24.01 -9.20
C LEU A 40 -20.21 24.52 -10.59
N GLU A 41 -21.53 24.62 -10.88
CA GLU A 41 -22.07 25.04 -12.19
C GLU A 41 -21.46 24.27 -13.37
N THR A 42 -21.28 22.94 -13.20
CA THR A 42 -20.67 22.07 -14.20
C THR A 42 -21.61 20.92 -14.57
N THR A 43 -21.25 20.14 -15.58
CA THR A 43 -22.04 18.97 -15.98
C THR A 43 -21.78 17.80 -15.02
N LEU A 44 -22.73 16.87 -14.96
CA LEU A 44 -22.59 15.65 -14.15
C LEU A 44 -21.34 14.84 -14.50
N ILE A 45 -21.01 14.73 -15.78
CA ILE A 45 -19.84 13.99 -16.27
C ILE A 45 -18.53 14.71 -15.88
N GLU A 46 -18.48 16.02 -16.01
CA GLU A 46 -17.31 16.80 -15.60
C GLU A 46 -17.10 16.73 -14.08
N ALA A 47 -18.17 16.80 -13.28
CA ALA A 47 -18.09 16.61 -11.84
C ALA A 47 -17.58 15.21 -11.48
N ALA A 48 -18.12 14.16 -12.08
CA ALA A 48 -17.67 12.79 -11.87
C ALA A 48 -16.19 12.59 -12.28
N PHE A 49 -15.82 13.13 -13.46
CA PHE A 49 -14.42 13.08 -13.91
C PHE A 49 -13.49 13.83 -12.97
N GLY A 50 -13.89 15.00 -12.50
CA GLY A 50 -13.13 15.79 -11.53
C GLY A 50 -12.87 15.03 -10.22
N ILE A 51 -13.88 14.31 -9.69
CA ILE A 51 -13.73 13.46 -8.51
C ILE A 51 -12.74 12.32 -8.78
N HIS A 52 -12.90 11.61 -9.90
CA HIS A 52 -12.01 10.52 -10.28
C HIS A 52 -10.56 11.00 -10.48
N ASP A 53 -10.39 12.11 -11.19
CA ASP A 53 -9.05 12.66 -11.49
C ASP A 53 -8.34 13.19 -10.24
N LEU A 54 -9.07 13.83 -9.32
CA LEU A 54 -8.53 14.32 -8.04
C LEU A 54 -8.00 13.17 -7.17
N ILE A 55 -8.72 12.05 -7.13
CA ILE A 55 -8.25 10.87 -6.40
C ILE A 55 -7.00 10.29 -7.04
N ASN A 56 -6.96 10.20 -8.37
CA ASN A 56 -5.76 9.77 -9.08
C ASN A 56 -4.56 10.70 -8.80
N GLU A 57 -4.78 12.02 -8.70
CA GLU A 57 -3.74 12.99 -8.35
C GLU A 57 -3.22 12.76 -6.92
N THR A 58 -4.15 12.58 -5.98
CA THR A 58 -3.80 12.32 -4.57
C THR A 58 -2.98 11.04 -4.41
N MET A 59 -3.40 9.96 -5.08
CA MET A 59 -2.65 8.70 -5.08
C MET A 59 -1.29 8.85 -5.76
N ALA A 60 -1.22 9.59 -6.87
CA ALA A 60 0.02 9.83 -7.59
C ALA A 60 1.02 10.64 -6.75
N ALA A 61 0.56 11.65 -6.02
CA ALA A 61 1.40 12.42 -5.12
C ALA A 61 2.00 11.53 -4.02
N ALA A 62 1.18 10.72 -3.35
CA ALA A 62 1.65 9.80 -2.32
C ALA A 62 2.65 8.76 -2.87
N ALA A 63 2.34 8.17 -4.03
CA ALA A 63 3.23 7.21 -4.67
C ALA A 63 4.58 7.82 -5.08
N LYS A 64 4.58 9.03 -5.65
CA LYS A 64 5.83 9.74 -6.01
C LYS A 64 6.68 10.02 -4.79
N THR A 65 6.08 10.46 -3.69
CA THR A 65 6.78 10.70 -2.42
C THR A 65 7.44 9.41 -1.93
N HIS A 66 6.68 8.31 -1.86
CA HIS A 66 7.22 7.03 -1.42
C HIS A 66 8.33 6.49 -2.32
N ILE A 67 8.18 6.59 -3.65
CA ILE A 67 9.22 6.18 -4.60
C ILE A 67 10.50 7.02 -4.38
N ALA A 68 10.35 8.33 -4.17
CA ALA A 68 11.49 9.22 -3.92
C ALA A 68 12.19 8.91 -2.59
N GLU A 69 11.46 8.64 -1.52
CA GLU A 69 12.00 8.23 -0.22
C GLU A 69 12.84 6.94 -0.30
N LYS A 70 12.44 6.03 -1.19
CA LYS A 70 13.21 4.80 -1.47
C LYS A 70 14.28 4.97 -2.56
N GLY A 71 14.57 6.20 -3.00
CA GLY A 71 15.57 6.49 -4.03
C GLY A 71 15.19 6.00 -5.43
N GLY A 72 13.93 5.65 -5.65
CA GLY A 72 13.43 5.10 -6.90
C GLY A 72 13.17 6.16 -7.99
N ASN A 73 13.04 5.69 -9.23
CA ASN A 73 12.66 6.52 -10.36
C ASN A 73 11.24 6.14 -10.83
N PRO A 74 10.26 7.06 -10.75
CA PRO A 74 8.87 6.76 -11.13
C PRO A 74 8.70 6.31 -12.58
N LYS A 75 9.58 6.72 -13.50
CA LYS A 75 9.50 6.38 -14.92
C LYS A 75 9.81 4.91 -15.24
N ILE A 76 10.54 4.22 -14.37
CA ILE A 76 10.93 2.82 -14.58
C ILE A 76 10.12 1.83 -13.74
N VAL A 77 9.26 2.31 -12.84
CA VAL A 77 8.43 1.43 -12.04
C VAL A 77 7.33 0.78 -12.87
N THR A 78 6.89 -0.39 -12.45
CA THR A 78 5.69 -1.04 -12.97
C THR A 78 4.61 -0.95 -11.89
N ILE A 79 3.42 -0.49 -12.26
CA ILE A 79 2.27 -0.46 -11.34
C ILE A 79 1.61 -1.82 -11.38
N SER A 80 1.53 -2.50 -10.25
CA SER A 80 0.72 -3.70 -10.09
C SER A 80 -0.66 -3.31 -9.58
N ALA A 81 -1.69 -3.51 -10.41
CA ALA A 81 -3.05 -3.13 -10.12
C ALA A 81 -3.88 -4.34 -9.69
N PHE A 82 -4.24 -4.40 -8.42
CA PHE A 82 -5.09 -5.45 -7.86
C PHE A 82 -6.04 -4.89 -6.79
N GLY A 83 -6.98 -5.72 -6.33
CA GLY A 83 -8.08 -5.29 -5.47
C GLY A 83 -9.28 -4.79 -6.28
N GLY A 84 -10.39 -4.50 -5.59
CA GLY A 84 -11.67 -4.14 -6.23
C GLY A 84 -11.62 -2.83 -7.03
N ALA A 85 -10.93 -1.80 -6.53
CA ALA A 85 -10.83 -0.49 -7.17
C ALA A 85 -9.47 -0.23 -7.86
N GLY A 86 -8.43 -0.99 -7.54
CA GLY A 86 -7.08 -0.80 -8.09
C GLY A 86 -7.04 -0.71 -9.62
N PRO A 87 -7.59 -1.66 -10.35
CA PRO A 87 -7.60 -1.65 -11.82
C PRO A 87 -8.32 -0.45 -12.43
N VAL A 88 -9.37 0.08 -11.79
CA VAL A 88 -10.14 1.24 -12.28
C VAL A 88 -9.27 2.50 -12.34
N HIS A 89 -8.41 2.68 -11.36
CA HIS A 89 -7.54 3.85 -11.25
C HIS A 89 -6.15 3.67 -11.87
N ALA A 90 -5.75 2.44 -12.20
CA ALA A 90 -4.38 2.10 -12.59
C ALA A 90 -3.86 2.93 -13.78
N TYR A 91 -4.68 3.15 -14.79
CA TYR A 91 -4.28 3.93 -15.97
C TYR A 91 -4.06 5.42 -15.62
N GLY A 92 -5.02 6.05 -14.94
CA GLY A 92 -4.92 7.45 -14.51
C GLY A 92 -3.71 7.67 -13.59
N LEU A 93 -3.50 6.76 -12.65
CA LEU A 93 -2.37 6.77 -11.75
C LEU A 93 -1.03 6.63 -12.51
N ALA A 94 -0.91 5.66 -13.41
CA ALA A 94 0.30 5.44 -14.22
C ALA A 94 0.67 6.69 -15.01
N LYS A 95 -0.31 7.31 -15.66
CA LYS A 95 -0.13 8.54 -16.43
C LYS A 95 0.38 9.68 -15.57
N LYS A 96 -0.17 9.87 -14.38
CA LYS A 96 0.22 10.93 -13.43
C LYS A 96 1.59 10.70 -12.80
N ILE A 97 1.95 9.46 -12.49
CA ILE A 97 3.29 9.08 -11.99
C ILE A 97 4.34 9.17 -13.09
N GLY A 98 3.95 8.93 -14.34
CA GLY A 98 4.85 8.78 -15.48
C GLY A 98 5.37 7.34 -15.64
N ALA A 99 4.70 6.36 -15.05
CA ALA A 99 5.03 4.96 -15.20
C ALA A 99 4.62 4.46 -16.59
N SER A 100 5.49 3.66 -17.21
CA SER A 100 5.30 3.16 -18.57
C SER A 100 4.59 1.79 -18.65
N ARG A 101 4.41 1.12 -17.52
CA ARG A 101 3.88 -0.25 -17.46
C ARG A 101 2.86 -0.40 -16.33
N ILE A 102 1.77 -1.12 -16.65
CA ILE A 102 0.76 -1.56 -15.69
C ILE A 102 0.64 -3.07 -15.82
N LEU A 103 0.71 -3.77 -14.70
CA LEU A 103 0.47 -5.20 -14.59
C LEU A 103 -0.88 -5.41 -13.90
N VAL A 104 -1.80 -6.06 -14.57
CA VAL A 104 -3.07 -6.52 -14.00
C VAL A 104 -3.00 -8.06 -13.94
N PRO A 105 -2.74 -8.65 -12.77
CA PRO A 105 -2.62 -10.09 -12.69
C PRO A 105 -3.98 -10.80 -12.87
N PRO A 106 -3.99 -12.08 -13.28
CA PRO A 106 -5.19 -12.89 -13.18
C PRO A 106 -5.77 -12.83 -11.75
N LEU A 107 -7.10 -12.80 -11.64
CA LEU A 107 -7.80 -12.66 -10.35
C LEU A 107 -7.46 -11.36 -9.59
N ALA A 108 -7.12 -10.28 -10.31
CA ALA A 108 -6.76 -8.98 -9.70
C ALA A 108 -7.76 -8.54 -8.62
N GLY A 109 -9.06 -8.72 -8.82
CA GLY A 109 -10.10 -8.32 -7.87
C GLY A 109 -10.01 -9.01 -6.50
N VAL A 110 -9.39 -10.17 -6.42
CA VAL A 110 -9.21 -10.99 -5.20
C VAL A 110 -7.74 -11.26 -4.87
N GLY A 111 -6.82 -10.54 -5.48
CA GLY A 111 -5.38 -10.75 -5.36
C GLY A 111 -4.87 -10.74 -3.91
N SER A 112 -5.43 -9.88 -3.05
CA SER A 112 -5.07 -9.85 -1.63
C SER A 112 -5.47 -11.14 -0.91
N ALA A 113 -6.62 -11.73 -1.25
CA ALA A 113 -7.03 -13.03 -0.67
C ALA A 113 -6.07 -14.14 -1.08
N LEU A 114 -5.60 -14.15 -2.35
CA LEU A 114 -4.59 -15.10 -2.80
C LEU A 114 -3.28 -14.94 -2.02
N GLY A 115 -2.88 -13.69 -1.70
CA GLY A 115 -1.70 -13.41 -0.90
C GLY A 115 -1.73 -14.07 0.48
N PHE A 116 -2.89 -14.13 1.14
CA PHE A 116 -3.03 -14.82 2.43
C PHE A 116 -2.74 -16.32 2.36
N PHE A 117 -2.99 -16.98 1.22
CA PHE A 117 -2.71 -18.41 1.04
C PHE A 117 -1.24 -18.69 0.68
N THR A 118 -0.53 -17.69 0.17
CA THR A 118 0.84 -17.86 -0.33
C THR A 118 1.90 -17.22 0.56
N ALA A 119 1.50 -16.26 1.40
CA ALA A 119 2.40 -15.60 2.32
C ALA A 119 2.85 -16.56 3.43
N PRO A 120 4.13 -16.57 3.80
CA PRO A 120 4.59 -17.28 4.99
C PRO A 120 3.95 -16.66 6.25
N VAL A 121 3.86 -17.45 7.32
CA VAL A 121 3.50 -16.90 8.63
C VAL A 121 4.71 -16.11 9.13
N ALA A 122 4.55 -14.82 9.31
CA ALA A 122 5.61 -13.93 9.75
C ALA A 122 5.09 -12.94 10.79
N PHE A 123 5.97 -12.52 11.68
CA PHE A 123 5.71 -11.48 12.68
C PHE A 123 6.84 -10.48 12.70
N ASP A 124 6.49 -9.20 12.73
CA ASP A 124 7.44 -8.10 12.91
C ASP A 124 7.44 -7.70 14.38
N LEU A 125 8.58 -7.80 15.03
CA LEU A 125 8.79 -7.37 16.40
C LEU A 125 9.75 -6.19 16.41
N THR A 126 9.39 -5.12 17.12
CA THR A 126 10.18 -3.90 17.17
C THR A 126 10.43 -3.47 18.61
N ARG A 127 11.67 -3.09 18.92
CA ARG A 127 12.03 -2.50 20.21
C ARG A 127 12.83 -1.22 20.01
N SER A 128 12.38 -0.16 20.67
CA SER A 128 13.10 1.12 20.63
C SER A 128 14.30 1.10 21.54
N HIS A 129 15.49 1.32 20.97
CA HIS A 129 16.74 1.53 21.69
C HIS A 129 17.48 2.73 21.08
N ARG A 130 17.26 3.90 21.64
CA ARG A 130 17.75 5.15 21.08
C ARG A 130 19.09 5.53 21.64
N VAL A 131 20.14 5.31 20.87
CA VAL A 131 21.54 5.59 21.24
C VAL A 131 22.28 6.18 20.04
N ALA A 132 23.27 7.04 20.28
CA ALA A 132 24.20 7.45 19.24
C ALA A 132 25.16 6.32 18.91
N LEU A 133 25.49 6.11 17.63
CA LEU A 133 26.32 4.99 17.18
C LEU A 133 27.69 4.93 17.91
N ASP A 134 28.32 6.09 18.14
CA ASP A 134 29.58 6.21 18.86
C ASP A 134 29.51 5.74 20.32
N ASN A 135 28.31 5.67 20.89
CA ASN A 135 28.07 5.25 22.27
C ASN A 135 27.31 3.91 22.36
N ALA A 136 27.11 3.24 21.21
CA ALA A 136 26.35 2.00 21.17
C ALA A 136 27.11 0.84 21.81
N ASP A 137 26.46 0.15 22.75
CA ASP A 137 26.91 -1.14 23.23
C ASP A 137 26.32 -2.25 22.35
N PHE A 138 27.16 -2.81 21.50
CA PHE A 138 26.76 -3.87 20.58
C PHE A 138 26.34 -5.16 21.30
N ASN A 139 26.86 -5.43 22.51
CA ASN A 139 26.44 -6.58 23.30
C ASN A 139 25.01 -6.38 23.83
N GLU A 140 24.67 -5.15 24.20
CA GLU A 140 23.29 -4.84 24.59
C GLU A 140 22.32 -4.95 23.40
N ILE A 141 22.72 -4.47 22.22
CA ILE A 141 21.91 -4.58 21.00
C ILE A 141 21.72 -6.06 20.62
N GLU A 142 22.77 -6.87 20.67
CA GLU A 142 22.68 -8.30 20.42
C GLU A 142 21.72 -9.00 21.41
N ARG A 143 21.79 -8.64 22.69
CA ARG A 143 20.86 -9.17 23.69
C ARG A 143 19.41 -8.80 23.39
N LEU A 144 19.16 -7.57 22.94
CA LEU A 144 17.80 -7.13 22.54
C LEU A 144 17.27 -7.91 21.33
N PHE A 145 18.13 -8.22 20.36
CA PHE A 145 17.74 -9.10 19.24
C PHE A 145 17.41 -10.50 19.71
N GLN A 146 18.22 -11.10 20.57
CA GLN A 146 17.96 -12.44 21.12
C GLN A 146 16.66 -12.49 21.93
N GLU A 147 16.33 -11.43 22.68
CA GLU A 147 15.05 -11.33 23.39
C GLU A 147 13.87 -11.28 22.41
N LEU A 148 13.97 -10.48 21.32
CA LEU A 148 12.93 -10.40 20.27
C LEU A 148 12.79 -11.72 19.50
N GLU A 149 13.88 -12.38 19.18
CA GLU A 149 13.88 -13.70 18.52
C GLU A 149 13.19 -14.76 19.38
N GLY A 150 13.50 -14.80 20.68
CA GLY A 150 12.82 -15.72 21.61
C GLY A 150 11.32 -15.43 21.76
N GLU A 151 10.93 -14.15 21.76
CA GLU A 151 9.52 -13.75 21.73
C GLU A 151 8.84 -14.19 20.43
N GLY A 152 9.47 -13.98 19.28
CA GLY A 152 9.01 -14.37 17.96
C GLY A 152 8.85 -15.88 17.83
N GLU A 153 9.83 -16.67 18.28
CA GLU A 153 9.71 -18.13 18.32
C GLU A 153 8.51 -18.59 19.14
N SER A 154 8.32 -18.00 20.32
CA SER A 154 7.19 -18.34 21.20
C SER A 154 5.83 -18.09 20.52
N ILE A 155 5.72 -16.98 19.76
CA ILE A 155 4.51 -16.66 19.01
C ILE A 155 4.30 -17.65 17.86
N LEU A 156 5.36 -17.96 17.10
CA LEU A 156 5.28 -18.88 15.98
C LEU A 156 4.96 -20.31 16.40
N GLN A 157 5.51 -20.79 17.51
CA GLN A 157 5.17 -22.12 18.06
C GLN A 157 3.68 -22.27 18.38
N GLN A 158 3.00 -21.19 18.79
CA GLN A 158 1.55 -21.20 19.02
C GLN A 158 0.74 -21.36 17.73
N SER A 159 1.34 -21.11 16.55
CA SER A 159 0.68 -21.33 15.25
C SER A 159 0.58 -22.81 14.86
N GLY A 160 1.24 -23.71 15.58
CA GLY A 160 1.19 -25.15 15.38
C GLY A 160 1.93 -25.67 14.14
N LYS A 161 2.83 -24.85 13.57
CA LYS A 161 3.67 -25.26 12.43
C LYS A 161 5.08 -25.59 12.93
N ASP A 162 5.55 -26.82 12.63
CA ASP A 162 6.93 -27.26 12.86
C ASP A 162 7.80 -26.91 11.64
N GLU A 163 7.82 -25.63 11.24
CA GLU A 163 8.67 -25.14 10.17
C GLU A 163 9.92 -24.46 10.76
N GLU A 164 11.02 -24.47 10.01
CA GLU A 164 12.24 -23.76 10.39
C GLU A 164 11.97 -22.25 10.47
N VAL A 165 12.32 -21.65 11.61
CA VAL A 165 12.16 -20.20 11.82
C VAL A 165 13.35 -19.47 11.25
N ILE A 166 13.11 -18.50 10.39
CA ILE A 166 14.13 -17.61 9.82
C ILE A 166 13.97 -16.24 10.46
N PHE A 167 15.07 -15.70 10.98
CA PHE A 167 15.12 -14.35 11.54
C PHE A 167 15.79 -13.39 10.57
N GLU A 168 15.15 -12.26 10.35
CA GLU A 168 15.71 -11.13 9.62
C GLU A 168 15.86 -9.96 10.60
N ARG A 169 17.08 -9.48 10.79
CA ARG A 169 17.40 -8.39 11.71
C ARG A 169 17.53 -7.07 10.95
N THR A 170 16.91 -6.03 11.47
CA THR A 170 16.98 -4.68 10.89
C THR A 170 17.20 -3.64 11.98
N LEU A 171 18.11 -2.72 11.77
CA LEU A 171 18.26 -1.51 12.59
C LEU A 171 17.64 -0.32 11.85
N MET A 172 16.74 0.41 12.51
CA MET A 172 16.26 1.69 12.02
C MET A 172 17.18 2.80 12.50
N MET A 173 17.91 3.41 11.58
CA MET A 173 18.92 4.43 11.87
C MET A 173 18.68 5.72 11.11
N ARG A 174 19.18 6.83 11.64
CA ARG A 174 19.16 8.14 10.98
C ARG A 174 20.36 8.98 11.35
N PHE A 175 20.74 9.89 10.48
CA PHE A 175 21.70 10.92 10.84
C PHE A 175 21.11 11.90 11.85
N VAL A 176 21.97 12.49 12.68
CA VAL A 176 21.56 13.57 13.61
C VAL A 176 20.96 14.72 12.82
N GLY A 177 19.72 15.11 13.16
CA GLY A 177 18.97 16.15 12.46
C GLY A 177 18.11 15.66 11.30
N GLN A 178 18.19 14.37 10.90
CA GLN A 178 17.30 13.79 9.90
C GLN A 178 15.93 13.46 10.52
N GLY A 179 14.86 13.75 9.77
CA GLY A 179 13.49 13.52 10.22
C GLY A 179 12.99 12.07 10.06
N ALA A 180 13.53 11.34 9.07
CA ALA A 180 13.15 9.95 8.77
C ALA A 180 14.29 8.99 9.08
N GLU A 181 13.92 7.78 9.46
CA GLU A 181 14.85 6.66 9.68
C GLU A 181 15.02 5.84 8.40
N THR A 182 16.13 5.14 8.30
CA THR A 182 16.45 4.23 7.20
C THR A 182 16.63 2.84 7.78
N ASP A 183 15.99 1.86 7.17
CA ASP A 183 16.11 0.46 7.52
C ASP A 183 17.45 -0.08 7.02
N LEU A 184 18.25 -0.61 7.91
CA LEU A 184 19.53 -1.25 7.62
C LEU A 184 19.46 -2.72 8.02
N PRO A 185 19.31 -3.63 7.04
CA PRO A 185 19.42 -5.07 7.30
C PRO A 185 20.82 -5.38 7.82
N ILE A 186 20.91 -6.25 8.81
CA ILE A 186 22.19 -6.67 9.41
C ILE A 186 22.28 -8.20 9.50
N GLU A 187 23.42 -8.73 9.10
CA GLU A 187 23.69 -10.17 9.21
C GLU A 187 24.44 -10.48 10.52
N SER A 188 25.26 -9.54 10.99
CA SER A 188 26.02 -9.68 12.24
C SER A 188 26.40 -8.32 12.84
N LEU A 189 26.68 -8.30 14.15
CA LEU A 189 27.25 -7.15 14.87
C LEU A 189 28.69 -7.49 15.33
N PRO A 190 29.61 -6.51 15.35
CA PRO A 190 29.53 -5.16 14.74
C PRO A 190 29.61 -5.22 13.22
N PHE A 191 29.19 -4.12 12.59
CA PHE A 191 29.18 -4.00 11.13
C PHE A 191 30.56 -4.03 10.54
#